data_648182c195e099a197363a4c510f187d
#
_entry.id   648182c195e099a197363a4c510f187d
#
_cell.length_a   1.000
_cell.length_b   1.000
_cell.length_c   1.000
_cell.angle_alpha   90.00
_cell.angle_beta   90.00
_cell.angle_gamma   90.00
#
_symmetry.space_group_name_H-M   'P 1'
#
loop_
_entity.id
_entity.type
_entity.pdbx_description
1 polymer ?
#
loop_
_entity_poly.entity_id
_entity_poly.type
_entity_poly.pdbx_seq_one_letter_code
_entity_poly.pdbx_strand_id
1 'polypeptide(L)'
;MKPPVYNISPDDFWRDPYPDLKTLRHNAPIAFVPQLGATLITRRNDIFDVEKKIAYFSSHQPDGLMVQLMGQNMMRKDGLDHMAERKTIFPAVSPKTVKNVWKREFEEFTDSILSNVKPEGRGDLVDIARQLCGDALRAMTGLRNMTWQEIDRTSQGMIDGCANYAGDKQIEARCHDCTASIDLHIDEMANLLRDCPDASLLSVQLEAGMSMDQIKANIKLAISGGQNEPRDVIAGIVWALLTHPEQLALVLSGEATWMQAFEEYTRWQSPIGMSPRQMSQDYDLHGATLKKGDRVFLMFGSGNRDEANFDRPEFFDLTQDASASIAFGAGPHFCAGAWASRCLIAEVVLPRLFETLPNLHLNGLTEIGGWAFRGPTTTPVAWDTQAMSQSM
;
A
#
# COMPACT_ATOMS: atom_id res chain seq x y z
N MET A 1 -3.86 7.01 -33.40
CA MET A 1 -2.38 7.00 -33.63
C MET A 1 -1.73 6.17 -32.53
N LYS A 2 -0.52 5.63 -32.73
CA LYS A 2 0.21 4.98 -31.62
C LYS A 2 0.54 6.01 -30.54
N PRO A 3 0.58 5.62 -29.26
CA PRO A 3 1.08 6.51 -28.21
C PRO A 3 2.49 7.03 -28.53
N PRO A 4 2.81 8.30 -28.28
CA PRO A 4 4.16 8.82 -28.43
C PRO A 4 5.13 8.07 -27.51
N VAL A 5 6.39 7.98 -27.91
CA VAL A 5 7.45 7.36 -27.10
C VAL A 5 8.06 8.41 -26.19
N TYR A 6 8.20 8.08 -24.91
CA TYR A 6 8.90 8.88 -23.91
C TYR A 6 9.98 8.02 -23.23
N ASN A 7 11.21 8.52 -23.16
CA ASN A 7 12.31 7.80 -22.53
C ASN A 7 12.61 8.36 -21.16
N ILE A 8 12.83 7.48 -20.21
CA ILE A 8 13.23 7.80 -18.84
C ILE A 8 14.65 7.28 -18.56
N SER A 9 15.32 7.90 -17.57
CA SER A 9 16.47 7.29 -16.89
C SER A 9 15.92 6.39 -15.76
N PRO A 10 16.10 5.07 -15.79
CA PRO A 10 15.54 4.18 -14.77
C PRO A 10 15.97 4.53 -13.34
N ASP A 11 17.25 4.89 -13.15
CA ASP A 11 17.78 5.24 -11.82
C ASP A 11 17.21 6.55 -11.29
N ASP A 12 17.08 7.58 -12.17
CA ASP A 12 16.49 8.86 -11.77
C ASP A 12 14.99 8.71 -11.51
N PHE A 13 14.29 7.94 -12.35
CA PHE A 13 12.87 7.64 -12.18
C PHE A 13 12.60 6.82 -10.93
N TRP A 14 13.51 5.93 -10.53
CA TRP A 14 13.42 5.22 -9.27
C TRP A 14 13.62 6.17 -8.07
N ARG A 15 14.57 7.09 -8.17
CA ARG A 15 14.88 8.06 -7.12
C ARG A 15 13.75 9.08 -6.94
N ASP A 16 13.32 9.68 -8.05
CA ASP A 16 12.22 10.66 -8.07
C ASP A 16 11.47 10.62 -9.42
N PRO A 17 10.31 9.97 -9.50
CA PRO A 17 9.54 9.87 -10.75
C PRO A 17 8.79 11.16 -11.12
N TYR A 18 8.62 12.08 -10.18
CA TYR A 18 7.68 13.20 -10.34
C TYR A 18 8.05 14.22 -11.44
N PRO A 19 9.33 14.54 -11.70
CA PRO A 19 9.70 15.43 -12.80
C PRO A 19 9.26 14.87 -14.17
N ASP A 20 9.52 13.58 -14.44
CA ASP A 20 9.09 12.91 -15.65
C ASP A 20 7.57 12.80 -15.73
N LEU A 21 6.92 12.43 -14.64
CA LEU A 21 5.46 12.33 -14.57
C LEU A 21 4.78 13.67 -14.79
N LYS A 22 5.33 14.78 -14.30
CA LYS A 22 4.85 16.13 -14.58
C LYS A 22 4.96 16.47 -16.07
N THR A 23 6.11 16.20 -16.65
CA THR A 23 6.35 16.40 -18.09
C THR A 23 5.35 15.59 -18.92
N LEU A 24 5.10 14.34 -18.55
CA LEU A 24 4.14 13.47 -19.23
C LEU A 24 2.70 14.02 -19.10
N ARG A 25 2.26 14.42 -17.91
CA ARG A 25 0.89 14.98 -17.72
C ARG A 25 0.63 16.18 -18.65
N HIS A 26 1.63 17.04 -18.82
CA HIS A 26 1.47 18.25 -19.64
C HIS A 26 1.57 17.96 -21.14
N ASN A 27 2.58 17.18 -21.55
CA ASN A 27 2.98 17.12 -22.95
C ASN A 27 2.53 15.84 -23.68
N ALA A 28 2.44 14.71 -22.96
CA ALA A 28 2.12 13.40 -23.51
C ALA A 28 1.45 12.52 -22.44
N PRO A 29 0.21 12.84 -22.01
CA PRO A 29 -0.44 12.18 -20.87
C PRO A 29 -0.67 10.68 -21.07
N ILE A 30 -0.57 10.21 -22.31
CA ILE A 30 -0.61 8.81 -22.70
C ILE A 30 0.62 8.55 -23.57
N ALA A 31 1.64 7.92 -23.02
CA ALA A 31 2.90 7.70 -23.70
C ALA A 31 3.47 6.30 -23.44
N PHE A 32 4.06 5.69 -24.46
CA PHE A 32 4.78 4.43 -24.32
C PHE A 32 6.19 4.70 -23.78
N VAL A 33 6.55 4.03 -22.68
CA VAL A 33 7.87 4.11 -22.04
C VAL A 33 8.60 2.78 -22.26
N PRO A 34 9.58 2.74 -23.19
CA PRO A 34 10.26 1.49 -23.54
C PRO A 34 10.97 0.82 -22.36
N GLN A 35 11.55 1.61 -21.46
CA GLN A 35 12.26 1.12 -20.27
C GLN A 35 11.34 0.37 -19.30
N LEU A 36 10.03 0.65 -19.32
CA LEU A 36 9.02 -0.02 -18.50
C LEU A 36 8.22 -1.06 -19.30
N GLY A 37 8.36 -1.06 -20.63
CA GLY A 37 7.60 -1.93 -21.54
C GLY A 37 6.08 -1.73 -21.43
N ALA A 38 5.63 -0.50 -21.15
CA ALA A 38 4.23 -0.18 -20.92
C ALA A 38 3.86 1.23 -21.41
N THR A 39 2.58 1.43 -21.70
CA THR A 39 2.02 2.76 -21.91
C THR A 39 1.54 3.33 -20.57
N LEU A 40 2.01 4.52 -20.22
CA LEU A 40 1.60 5.23 -19.01
C LEU A 40 0.38 6.09 -19.27
N ILE A 41 -0.58 6.09 -18.34
CA ILE A 41 -1.68 7.05 -18.25
C ILE A 41 -1.43 7.90 -16.99
N THR A 42 -1.29 9.22 -17.16
CA THR A 42 -0.70 10.07 -16.10
C THR A 42 -1.64 11.12 -15.53
N ARG A 43 -2.75 11.46 -16.20
CA ARG A 43 -3.74 12.43 -15.70
C ARG A 43 -4.75 11.76 -14.78
N ARG A 44 -5.09 12.43 -13.69
CA ARG A 44 -6.01 11.92 -12.64
C ARG A 44 -7.37 11.50 -13.19
N ASN A 45 -7.98 12.34 -14.01
CA ASN A 45 -9.33 12.06 -14.50
C ASN A 45 -9.34 10.91 -15.50
N ASP A 46 -8.31 10.79 -16.33
CA ASP A 46 -8.16 9.65 -17.24
C ASP A 46 -8.02 8.33 -16.46
N ILE A 47 -7.16 8.32 -15.43
CA ILE A 47 -6.97 7.15 -14.56
C ILE A 47 -8.29 6.77 -13.89
N PHE A 48 -8.99 7.73 -13.29
CA PHE A 48 -10.25 7.51 -12.59
C PHE A 48 -11.35 6.93 -13.51
N ASP A 49 -11.37 7.38 -14.78
CA ASP A 49 -12.34 6.90 -15.76
C ASP A 49 -12.00 5.51 -16.28
N VAL A 50 -10.72 5.23 -16.56
CA VAL A 50 -10.34 3.92 -17.12
C VAL A 50 -10.37 2.81 -16.05
N GLU A 51 -10.18 3.11 -14.78
CA GLU A 51 -10.33 2.15 -13.68
C GLU A 51 -11.74 1.52 -13.63
N LYS A 52 -12.74 2.22 -14.13
CA LYS A 52 -14.13 1.74 -14.22
C LYS A 52 -14.40 0.94 -15.49
N LYS A 53 -13.51 1.01 -16.48
CA LYS A 53 -13.67 0.39 -17.81
C LYS A 53 -12.97 -0.97 -17.87
N ILE A 54 -13.29 -1.86 -16.94
CA ILE A 54 -12.66 -3.20 -16.82
C ILE A 54 -12.80 -4.06 -18.08
N ALA A 55 -13.82 -3.79 -18.93
CA ALA A 55 -13.97 -4.48 -20.20
C ALA A 55 -12.86 -4.16 -21.22
N TYR A 56 -12.12 -3.08 -21.01
CA TYR A 56 -10.98 -2.65 -21.83
C TYR A 56 -9.67 -2.73 -21.07
N PHE A 57 -9.64 -2.20 -19.86
CA PHE A 57 -8.47 -2.12 -18.96
C PHE A 57 -8.55 -3.22 -17.90
N SER A 58 -8.21 -4.44 -18.31
CA SER A 58 -8.37 -5.63 -17.48
C SER A 58 -7.27 -5.76 -16.43
N SER A 59 -7.65 -6.18 -15.23
CA SER A 59 -6.73 -6.62 -14.18
C SER A 59 -6.27 -8.06 -14.37
N HIS A 60 -6.93 -8.83 -15.24
CA HIS A 60 -6.58 -10.20 -15.55
C HIS A 60 -5.27 -10.26 -16.33
N GLN A 61 -4.25 -10.85 -15.74
CA GLN A 61 -2.90 -11.00 -16.29
C GLN A 61 -2.44 -12.44 -16.03
N PRO A 62 -2.89 -13.43 -16.82
CA PRO A 62 -2.63 -14.85 -16.54
C PRO A 62 -1.15 -15.20 -16.58
N ASP A 63 -0.39 -14.52 -17.43
CA ASP A 63 1.06 -14.73 -17.56
C ASP A 63 1.88 -13.80 -16.64
N GLY A 64 1.22 -13.07 -15.74
CA GLY A 64 1.88 -12.16 -14.81
C GLY A 64 2.59 -12.90 -13.67
N LEU A 65 3.77 -12.40 -13.25
CA LEU A 65 4.57 -13.01 -12.18
C LEU A 65 3.77 -13.23 -10.89
N MET A 66 2.89 -12.30 -10.53
CA MET A 66 2.04 -12.45 -9.36
C MET A 66 1.16 -13.70 -9.44
N VAL A 67 0.54 -13.97 -10.58
CA VAL A 67 -0.30 -15.17 -10.76
C VAL A 67 0.53 -16.44 -10.72
N GLN A 68 1.69 -16.43 -11.38
CA GLN A 68 2.60 -17.57 -11.41
C GLN A 68 3.16 -17.94 -10.03
N LEU A 69 3.52 -16.94 -9.22
CA LEU A 69 4.19 -17.12 -7.94
C LEU A 69 3.23 -17.24 -6.74
N MET A 70 2.12 -16.53 -6.76
CA MET A 70 1.20 -16.43 -5.62
C MET A 70 -0.15 -17.11 -5.85
N GLY A 71 -0.45 -17.54 -7.08
CA GLY A 71 -1.77 -18.02 -7.50
C GLY A 71 -2.70 -16.90 -7.96
N GLN A 72 -3.81 -17.28 -8.59
CA GLN A 72 -4.79 -16.32 -9.11
C GLN A 72 -5.69 -15.77 -7.99
N ASN A 73 -5.30 -14.65 -7.43
CA ASN A 73 -6.06 -13.94 -6.41
C ASN A 73 -7.15 -13.01 -7.02
N MET A 74 -8.01 -12.47 -6.17
CA MET A 74 -9.13 -11.60 -6.59
C MET A 74 -8.68 -10.34 -7.32
N MET A 75 -7.50 -9.78 -7.03
CA MET A 75 -7.00 -8.56 -7.70
C MET A 75 -6.66 -8.83 -9.19
N ARG A 76 -6.43 -10.10 -9.56
CA ARG A 76 -6.18 -10.53 -10.94
C ARG A 76 -7.41 -11.15 -11.60
N LYS A 77 -8.60 -10.77 -11.16
CA LYS A 77 -9.91 -11.11 -11.72
C LYS A 77 -10.68 -9.85 -12.00
N ASP A 78 -11.66 -9.92 -12.91
CA ASP A 78 -12.56 -8.82 -13.23
C ASP A 78 -14.03 -9.29 -13.14
N GLY A 79 -14.97 -8.35 -13.20
CA GLY A 79 -16.40 -8.61 -13.30
C GLY A 79 -16.96 -9.44 -12.15
N LEU A 80 -17.77 -10.45 -12.48
CA LEU A 80 -18.50 -11.24 -11.48
C LEU A 80 -17.59 -12.07 -10.58
N ASP A 81 -16.49 -12.61 -11.11
CA ASP A 81 -15.56 -13.43 -10.35
C ASP A 81 -14.81 -12.60 -9.30
N HIS A 82 -14.36 -11.38 -9.68
CA HIS A 82 -13.81 -10.42 -8.74
C HIS A 82 -14.82 -10.02 -7.67
N MET A 83 -16.03 -9.66 -8.07
CA MET A 83 -17.09 -9.23 -7.15
C MET A 83 -17.50 -10.32 -6.15
N ALA A 84 -17.54 -11.58 -6.57
CA ALA A 84 -17.87 -12.71 -5.70
C ALA A 84 -16.83 -12.86 -4.58
N GLU A 85 -15.53 -12.88 -4.91
CA GLU A 85 -14.46 -12.99 -3.91
C GLU A 85 -14.38 -11.72 -3.04
N ARG A 86 -14.55 -10.54 -3.64
CA ARG A 86 -14.60 -9.28 -2.92
C ARG A 86 -15.70 -9.24 -1.86
N LYS A 87 -16.89 -9.74 -2.20
CA LYS A 87 -18.03 -9.86 -1.28
C LYS A 87 -17.71 -10.80 -0.13
N THR A 88 -17.01 -11.90 -0.40
CA THR A 88 -16.63 -12.89 0.60
C THR A 88 -15.69 -12.33 1.65
N ILE A 89 -14.70 -11.53 1.26
CA ILE A 89 -13.75 -10.94 2.22
C ILE A 89 -14.28 -9.70 2.93
N PHE A 90 -15.34 -9.08 2.41
CA PHE A 90 -15.88 -7.81 2.94
C PHE A 90 -16.21 -7.86 4.43
N PRO A 91 -16.79 -8.94 5.02
CA PRO A 91 -17.04 -9.01 6.44
C PRO A 91 -15.79 -8.77 7.31
N ALA A 92 -14.62 -9.26 6.89
CA ALA A 92 -13.36 -9.08 7.62
C ALA A 92 -12.81 -7.64 7.57
N VAL A 93 -13.03 -6.94 6.45
CA VAL A 93 -12.46 -5.60 6.20
C VAL A 93 -13.49 -4.47 6.22
N SER A 94 -14.74 -4.76 6.58
CA SER A 94 -15.82 -3.78 6.64
C SER A 94 -15.54 -2.70 7.69
N PRO A 95 -16.01 -1.45 7.50
CA PRO A 95 -15.87 -0.38 8.51
C PRO A 95 -16.37 -0.80 9.89
N LYS A 96 -17.44 -1.60 9.95
CA LYS A 96 -18.02 -2.11 11.21
C LYS A 96 -17.05 -3.06 11.91
N THR A 97 -16.46 -4.02 11.21
CA THR A 97 -15.51 -4.99 11.77
C THR A 97 -14.21 -4.31 12.17
N VAL A 98 -13.72 -3.40 11.33
CA VAL A 98 -12.53 -2.60 11.65
C VAL A 98 -12.72 -1.84 12.96
N LYS A 99 -13.84 -1.15 13.13
CA LYS A 99 -14.14 -0.37 14.34
C LYS A 99 -14.37 -1.24 15.59
N ASN A 100 -15.08 -2.35 15.45
CA ASN A 100 -15.56 -3.12 16.59
C ASN A 100 -14.64 -4.28 17.01
N VAL A 101 -13.77 -4.73 16.10
CA VAL A 101 -12.86 -5.85 16.33
C VAL A 101 -11.40 -5.38 16.23
N TRP A 102 -10.97 -4.94 15.05
CA TRP A 102 -9.56 -4.71 14.78
C TRP A 102 -8.99 -3.51 15.51
N LYS A 103 -9.77 -2.43 15.69
CA LYS A 103 -9.27 -1.22 16.35
C LYS A 103 -8.71 -1.52 17.73
N ARG A 104 -9.39 -2.32 18.55
CA ARG A 104 -8.92 -2.69 19.88
C ARG A 104 -7.61 -3.50 19.81
N GLU A 105 -7.53 -4.48 18.90
CA GLU A 105 -6.29 -5.23 18.72
C GLU A 105 -5.14 -4.33 18.26
N PHE A 106 -5.43 -3.40 17.34
CA PHE A 106 -4.45 -2.40 16.88
C PHE A 106 -3.94 -1.54 18.04
N GLU A 107 -4.82 -1.12 18.95
CA GLU A 107 -4.48 -0.37 20.15
C GLU A 107 -3.59 -1.19 21.09
N GLU A 108 -3.99 -2.41 21.41
CA GLU A 108 -3.28 -3.29 22.34
C GLU A 108 -1.84 -3.58 21.88
N PHE A 109 -1.64 -3.97 20.64
CA PHE A 109 -0.27 -4.26 20.18
C PHE A 109 0.55 -2.97 19.94
N THR A 110 -0.06 -1.87 19.52
CA THR A 110 0.64 -0.59 19.36
C THR A 110 1.18 -0.10 20.70
N ASP A 111 0.37 -0.14 21.75
CA ASP A 111 0.79 0.25 23.09
C ASP A 111 1.92 -0.66 23.61
N SER A 112 1.84 -1.96 23.35
CA SER A 112 2.88 -2.91 23.72
C SER A 112 4.20 -2.63 22.99
N ILE A 113 4.16 -2.45 21.67
CA ILE A 113 5.34 -2.20 20.84
C ILE A 113 6.00 -0.88 21.27
N LEU A 114 5.23 0.20 21.38
CA LEU A 114 5.78 1.50 21.74
C LEU A 114 6.33 1.52 23.17
N SER A 115 5.72 0.79 24.11
CA SER A 115 6.26 0.63 25.46
C SER A 115 7.62 -0.07 25.48
N ASN A 116 7.81 -1.06 24.59
CA ASN A 116 9.10 -1.77 24.45
C ASN A 116 10.17 -0.91 23.79
N VAL A 117 9.77 -0.06 22.82
CA VAL A 117 10.71 0.80 22.06
C VAL A 117 11.10 2.05 22.86
N LYS A 118 10.18 2.62 23.67
CA LYS A 118 10.39 3.88 24.39
C LYS A 118 11.70 3.97 25.17
N PRO A 119 12.17 2.94 25.92
CA PRO A 119 13.41 3.00 26.68
C PRO A 119 14.68 3.15 25.84
N GLU A 120 14.62 2.82 24.54
CA GLU A 120 15.78 2.85 23.64
C GLU A 120 16.24 4.28 23.29
N GLY A 121 15.33 5.26 23.36
CA GLY A 121 15.59 6.68 23.05
C GLY A 121 15.90 6.98 21.58
N ARG A 122 15.99 5.97 20.76
CA ARG A 122 16.24 6.05 19.31
C ARG A 122 15.84 4.78 18.61
N GLY A 123 15.60 4.87 17.29
CA GLY A 123 15.28 3.72 16.45
C GLY A 123 15.14 4.09 14.99
N ASP A 124 14.73 3.13 14.18
CA ASP A 124 14.29 3.40 12.82
C ASP A 124 12.77 3.23 12.73
N LEU A 125 12.06 4.24 12.22
CA LEU A 125 10.60 4.18 12.09
C LEU A 125 10.15 3.08 11.14
N VAL A 126 10.97 2.75 10.13
CA VAL A 126 10.65 1.64 9.22
C VAL A 126 10.60 0.31 9.96
N ASP A 127 11.54 0.08 10.91
CA ASP A 127 11.57 -1.15 11.71
C ASP A 127 10.39 -1.21 12.69
N ILE A 128 10.07 -0.09 13.34
CA ILE A 128 8.89 0.00 14.23
C ILE A 128 7.61 -0.27 13.42
N ALA A 129 7.48 0.33 12.24
CA ALA A 129 6.33 0.16 11.37
C ALA A 129 6.20 -1.28 10.82
N ARG A 130 7.33 -1.98 10.55
CA ARG A 130 7.32 -3.39 10.18
C ARG A 130 6.61 -4.25 11.22
N GLN A 131 6.92 -4.04 12.48
CA GLN A 131 6.28 -4.79 13.57
C GLN A 131 4.80 -4.44 13.70
N LEU A 132 4.44 -3.16 13.67
CA LEU A 132 3.05 -2.70 13.74
C LEU A 132 2.19 -3.30 12.62
N CYS A 133 2.68 -3.26 11.39
CA CYS A 133 1.96 -3.82 10.23
C CYS A 133 1.90 -5.35 10.29
N GLY A 134 2.99 -6.02 10.70
CA GLY A 134 3.03 -7.47 10.82
C GLY A 134 2.04 -8.00 11.84
N ASP A 135 1.95 -7.37 13.02
CA ASP A 135 0.97 -7.77 14.05
C ASP A 135 -0.48 -7.48 13.62
N ALA A 136 -0.73 -6.36 12.90
CA ALA A 136 -2.03 -6.11 12.29
C ALA A 136 -2.43 -7.19 11.28
N LEU A 137 -1.51 -7.60 10.42
CA LEU A 137 -1.77 -8.64 9.42
C LEU A 137 -1.97 -10.02 10.04
N ARG A 138 -1.21 -10.39 11.07
CA ARG A 138 -1.44 -11.63 11.82
C ARG A 138 -2.87 -11.73 12.33
N ALA A 139 -3.37 -10.64 12.90
CA ALA A 139 -4.74 -10.56 13.38
C ALA A 139 -5.75 -10.65 12.23
N MET A 140 -5.63 -9.76 11.25
CA MET A 140 -6.62 -9.62 10.17
C MET A 140 -6.64 -10.82 9.20
N THR A 141 -5.50 -11.46 8.95
CA THR A 141 -5.44 -12.65 8.09
C THR A 141 -5.91 -13.91 8.80
N GLY A 142 -5.81 -13.95 10.14
CA GLY A 142 -6.06 -15.14 10.97
C GLY A 142 -4.82 -16.04 11.12
N LEU A 143 -3.66 -15.60 10.64
CA LEU A 143 -2.39 -16.37 10.74
C LEU A 143 -1.65 -16.03 12.06
N ARG A 144 -2.32 -16.26 13.18
CA ARG A 144 -1.77 -15.94 14.51
C ARG A 144 -0.58 -16.84 14.89
N ASN A 145 -0.36 -17.93 14.18
CA ASN A 145 0.80 -18.83 14.29
C ASN A 145 2.04 -18.30 13.56
N MET A 146 1.96 -17.23 12.75
CA MET A 146 3.12 -16.53 12.20
C MET A 146 3.66 -15.51 13.20
N THR A 147 4.96 -15.20 13.13
CA THR A 147 5.53 -14.00 13.79
C THR A 147 5.44 -12.80 12.85
N TRP A 148 5.53 -11.55 13.39
CA TRP A 148 5.57 -10.37 12.55
C TRP A 148 6.80 -10.35 11.62
N GLN A 149 7.94 -10.90 12.05
CA GLN A 149 9.14 -11.04 11.23
C GLN A 149 8.91 -11.96 10.02
N GLU A 150 8.15 -13.04 10.23
CA GLU A 150 7.82 -13.96 9.15
C GLU A 150 6.82 -13.35 8.17
N ILE A 151 5.84 -12.56 8.65
CA ILE A 151 4.96 -11.75 7.79
C ILE A 151 5.79 -10.79 6.93
N ASP A 152 6.72 -10.03 7.54
CA ASP A 152 7.57 -9.08 6.82
C ASP A 152 8.47 -9.78 5.79
N ARG A 153 9.15 -10.86 6.19
CA ARG A 153 9.99 -11.68 5.30
C ARG A 153 9.22 -12.19 4.09
N THR A 154 8.06 -12.77 4.34
CA THR A 154 7.24 -13.37 3.27
C THR A 154 6.63 -12.32 2.37
N SER A 155 6.21 -11.18 2.90
CA SER A 155 5.74 -10.05 2.11
C SER A 155 6.83 -9.53 1.18
N GLN A 156 8.04 -9.26 1.70
CA GLN A 156 9.14 -8.75 0.89
C GLN A 156 9.55 -9.75 -0.19
N GLY A 157 9.64 -11.05 0.13
CA GLY A 157 9.96 -12.08 -0.86
C GLY A 157 8.94 -12.20 -1.99
N MET A 158 7.65 -11.99 -1.70
CA MET A 158 6.60 -11.94 -2.73
C MET A 158 6.70 -10.69 -3.60
N ILE A 159 6.99 -9.51 -3.02
CA ILE A 159 7.20 -8.27 -3.78
C ILE A 159 8.40 -8.39 -4.71
N ASP A 160 9.54 -8.87 -4.19
CA ASP A 160 10.75 -9.09 -4.99
C ASP A 160 10.47 -10.06 -6.15
N GLY A 161 9.75 -11.16 -5.88
CA GLY A 161 9.34 -12.12 -6.90
C GLY A 161 8.45 -11.51 -7.97
N CYS A 162 7.46 -10.71 -7.58
CA CYS A 162 6.56 -10.02 -8.53
C CYS A 162 7.27 -8.95 -9.37
N ALA A 163 8.40 -8.42 -8.90
CA ALA A 163 9.23 -7.44 -9.60
C ALA A 163 10.38 -8.10 -10.40
N ASN A 164 10.54 -9.41 -10.36
CA ASN A 164 11.66 -10.15 -10.94
C ASN A 164 11.53 -10.32 -12.47
N TYR A 165 11.40 -9.25 -13.19
CA TYR A 165 11.33 -9.28 -14.67
C TYR A 165 12.63 -9.72 -15.34
N ALA A 166 13.76 -9.66 -14.63
CA ALA A 166 15.06 -10.14 -15.11
C ALA A 166 15.17 -11.69 -15.05
N GLY A 167 14.26 -12.36 -14.36
CA GLY A 167 14.24 -13.83 -14.24
C GLY A 167 15.37 -14.39 -13.35
N ASP A 168 15.80 -13.64 -12.33
CA ASP A 168 16.78 -14.11 -11.34
C ASP A 168 16.20 -15.30 -10.57
N LYS A 169 16.87 -16.44 -10.71
CA LYS A 169 16.43 -17.71 -10.10
C LYS A 169 16.54 -17.75 -8.58
N GLN A 170 17.40 -16.93 -7.98
CA GLN A 170 17.50 -16.84 -6.53
C GLN A 170 16.34 -16.07 -5.95
N ILE A 171 15.91 -14.98 -6.61
CA ILE A 171 14.70 -14.22 -6.23
C ILE A 171 13.46 -15.11 -6.37
N GLU A 172 13.34 -15.84 -7.47
CA GLU A 172 12.23 -16.77 -7.70
C GLU A 172 12.17 -17.85 -6.60
N ALA A 173 13.31 -18.47 -6.27
CA ALA A 173 13.39 -19.49 -5.23
C ALA A 173 13.02 -18.94 -3.84
N ARG A 174 13.48 -17.72 -3.49
CA ARG A 174 13.07 -17.07 -2.23
C ARG A 174 11.57 -16.80 -2.20
N CYS A 175 10.99 -16.36 -3.31
CA CYS A 175 9.53 -16.13 -3.39
C CYS A 175 8.76 -17.44 -3.18
N HIS A 176 9.19 -18.54 -3.79
CA HIS A 176 8.57 -19.86 -3.58
C HIS A 176 8.68 -20.32 -2.12
N ASP A 177 9.82 -20.13 -1.46
CA ASP A 177 9.97 -20.40 -0.03
C ASP A 177 8.98 -19.60 0.82
N CYS A 178 8.86 -18.29 0.53
CA CYS A 178 7.92 -17.40 1.21
C CYS A 178 6.46 -17.83 1.02
N THR A 179 6.06 -18.14 -0.21
CA THR A 179 4.69 -18.57 -0.50
C THR A 179 4.37 -19.93 0.12
N ALA A 180 5.32 -20.85 0.14
CA ALA A 180 5.18 -22.17 0.80
C ALA A 180 5.04 -22.04 2.33
N SER A 181 5.80 -21.12 2.94
CA SER A 181 5.66 -20.84 4.37
C SER A 181 4.25 -20.34 4.72
N ILE A 182 3.71 -19.38 3.95
CA ILE A 182 2.33 -18.89 4.16
C ILE A 182 1.33 -20.04 4.01
N ASP A 183 1.49 -20.89 2.99
CA ASP A 183 0.57 -22.01 2.74
C ASP A 183 0.54 -23.00 3.92
N LEU A 184 1.69 -23.29 4.54
CA LEU A 184 1.77 -24.13 5.74
C LEU A 184 1.00 -23.50 6.91
N HIS A 185 1.21 -22.23 7.19
CA HIS A 185 0.52 -21.53 8.26
C HIS A 185 -0.99 -21.45 8.03
N ILE A 186 -1.44 -21.30 6.79
CA ILE A 186 -2.86 -21.37 6.43
C ILE A 186 -3.43 -22.75 6.72
N ASP A 187 -2.75 -23.82 6.28
CA ASP A 187 -3.21 -25.20 6.47
C ASP A 187 -3.33 -25.57 7.96
N GLU A 188 -2.40 -25.11 8.80
CA GLU A 188 -2.44 -25.28 10.25
C GLU A 188 -3.63 -24.53 10.89
N MET A 189 -3.82 -23.25 10.53
CA MET A 189 -4.88 -22.42 11.11
C MET A 189 -6.27 -22.78 10.60
N ALA A 190 -6.39 -23.30 9.37
CA ALA A 190 -7.69 -23.57 8.76
C ALA A 190 -8.55 -24.54 9.57
N ASN A 191 -7.96 -25.56 10.19
CA ASN A 191 -8.70 -26.51 11.04
C ASN A 191 -9.20 -25.84 12.31
N LEU A 192 -8.37 -25.05 12.97
CA LEU A 192 -8.74 -24.31 14.17
C LEU A 192 -9.88 -23.32 13.91
N LEU A 193 -9.80 -22.59 12.79
CA LEU A 193 -10.80 -21.58 12.43
C LEU A 193 -12.11 -22.19 11.87
N ARG A 194 -12.11 -23.44 11.39
CA ARG A 194 -13.37 -24.17 11.12
C ARG A 194 -14.11 -24.53 12.40
N ASP A 195 -13.37 -24.90 13.46
CA ASP A 195 -13.95 -25.28 14.76
C ASP A 195 -14.35 -24.05 15.60
N CYS A 196 -13.59 -22.96 15.46
CA CYS A 196 -13.82 -21.71 16.19
C CYS A 196 -13.64 -20.50 15.26
N PRO A 197 -14.66 -20.15 14.47
CA PRO A 197 -14.61 -19.03 13.53
C PRO A 197 -14.40 -17.69 14.21
N ASP A 198 -13.67 -16.79 13.54
CA ASP A 198 -13.46 -15.41 13.96
C ASP A 198 -13.73 -14.41 12.80
N ALA A 199 -13.38 -13.13 12.98
CA ALA A 199 -13.59 -12.10 11.97
C ALA A 199 -12.47 -12.03 10.91
N SER A 200 -11.48 -12.93 10.94
CA SER A 200 -10.30 -12.88 10.06
C SER A 200 -10.62 -13.24 8.61
N LEU A 201 -9.71 -12.81 7.71
CA LEU A 201 -9.83 -13.11 6.28
C LEU A 201 -9.86 -14.62 5.99
N LEU A 202 -9.06 -15.41 6.71
CA LEU A 202 -9.06 -16.86 6.56
C LEU A 202 -10.42 -17.45 6.98
N SER A 203 -10.92 -17.05 8.15
CA SER A 203 -12.19 -17.56 8.69
C SER A 203 -13.37 -17.27 7.77
N VAL A 204 -13.55 -16.02 7.33
CA VAL A 204 -14.70 -15.66 6.48
C VAL A 204 -14.69 -16.34 5.11
N GLN A 205 -13.48 -16.63 4.57
CA GLN A 205 -13.34 -17.34 3.31
C GLN A 205 -13.64 -18.85 3.47
N LEU A 206 -13.22 -19.44 4.60
CA LEU A 206 -13.56 -20.83 4.94
C LEU A 206 -15.07 -21.01 5.13
N GLU A 207 -15.71 -20.12 5.90
CA GLU A 207 -17.17 -20.13 6.10
C GLU A 207 -17.96 -19.96 4.79
N ALA A 208 -17.44 -19.19 3.84
CA ALA A 208 -18.03 -19.03 2.52
C ALA A 208 -17.81 -20.23 1.58
N GLY A 209 -17.06 -21.24 2.00
CA GLY A 209 -16.78 -22.44 1.20
C GLY A 209 -15.88 -22.22 0.00
N MET A 210 -15.00 -21.19 0.04
CA MET A 210 -14.01 -20.99 -1.02
C MET A 210 -13.02 -22.17 -1.07
N SER A 211 -12.48 -22.46 -2.26
CA SER A 211 -11.42 -23.46 -2.40
C SER A 211 -10.13 -23.01 -1.68
N MET A 212 -9.35 -23.98 -1.19
CA MET A 212 -8.08 -23.66 -0.51
C MET A 212 -7.12 -22.88 -1.43
N ASP A 213 -7.11 -23.16 -2.73
CA ASP A 213 -6.26 -22.42 -3.68
C ASP A 213 -6.66 -20.94 -3.76
N GLN A 214 -7.96 -20.64 -3.79
CA GLN A 214 -8.44 -19.25 -3.77
C GLN A 214 -8.12 -18.56 -2.44
N ILE A 215 -8.33 -19.24 -1.32
CA ILE A 215 -8.00 -18.74 0.03
C ILE A 215 -6.51 -18.42 0.11
N LYS A 216 -5.64 -19.39 -0.24
CA LYS A 216 -4.19 -19.23 -0.23
C LYS A 216 -3.75 -18.05 -1.11
N ALA A 217 -4.28 -17.91 -2.32
CA ALA A 217 -3.97 -16.79 -3.20
C ALA A 217 -4.40 -15.43 -2.62
N ASN A 218 -5.59 -15.35 -2.02
CA ASN A 218 -6.11 -14.11 -1.43
C ASN A 218 -5.41 -13.74 -0.11
N ILE A 219 -5.02 -14.69 0.72
CA ILE A 219 -4.23 -14.42 1.93
C ILE A 219 -2.83 -13.91 1.55
N LYS A 220 -2.16 -14.54 0.58
CA LYS A 220 -0.88 -14.04 0.04
C LYS A 220 -1.01 -12.60 -0.49
N LEU A 221 -2.10 -12.31 -1.21
CA LEU A 221 -2.40 -10.95 -1.65
C LEU A 221 -2.54 -9.98 -0.47
N ALA A 222 -3.26 -10.38 0.58
CA ALA A 222 -3.46 -9.54 1.76
C ALA A 222 -2.14 -9.26 2.49
N ILE A 223 -1.24 -10.23 2.58
CA ILE A 223 0.09 -10.07 3.20
C ILE A 223 0.97 -9.16 2.32
N SER A 224 1.06 -9.43 1.02
CA SER A 224 1.94 -8.66 0.13
C SER A 224 1.51 -7.19 0.02
N GLY A 225 0.22 -6.90 0.01
CA GLY A 225 -0.32 -5.53 -0.11
C GLY A 225 -0.68 -4.88 1.23
N GLY A 226 -0.49 -5.56 2.36
CA GLY A 226 -0.85 -5.04 3.68
C GLY A 226 0.35 -4.83 4.60
N GLN A 227 1.55 -5.25 4.22
CA GLN A 227 2.77 -5.08 5.00
C GLN A 227 3.55 -3.83 4.56
N ASN A 228 3.90 -3.75 3.29
CA ASN A 228 4.86 -2.75 2.82
C ASN A 228 4.26 -1.34 2.75
N GLU A 229 3.07 -1.20 2.15
CA GLU A 229 2.47 0.11 1.96
C GLU A 229 2.08 0.79 3.29
N PRO A 230 1.43 0.12 4.26
CA PRO A 230 1.18 0.73 5.57
C PRO A 230 2.48 1.05 6.35
N ARG A 231 3.52 0.22 6.27
CA ARG A 231 4.85 0.50 6.81
C ARG A 231 5.40 1.82 6.25
N ASP A 232 5.39 1.95 4.92
CA ASP A 232 5.91 3.12 4.21
C ASP A 232 5.08 4.38 4.52
N VAL A 233 3.78 4.23 4.72
CA VAL A 233 2.90 5.33 5.14
C VAL A 233 3.19 5.76 6.57
N ILE A 234 3.32 4.84 7.52
CA ILE A 234 3.61 5.18 8.94
C ILE A 234 4.94 5.94 9.03
N ALA A 235 6.02 5.36 8.51
CA ALA A 235 7.33 5.98 8.56
C ALA A 235 7.38 7.31 7.80
N GLY A 236 6.71 7.35 6.65
CA GLY A 236 6.69 8.52 5.78
C GLY A 236 5.86 9.68 6.31
N ILE A 237 4.72 9.46 6.96
CA ILE A 237 3.94 10.54 7.57
C ILE A 237 4.74 11.17 8.71
N VAL A 238 5.37 10.36 9.56
CA VAL A 238 6.19 10.88 10.65
C VAL A 238 7.37 11.68 10.10
N TRP A 239 8.05 11.18 9.09
CA TRP A 239 9.11 11.93 8.39
C TRP A 239 8.57 13.24 7.81
N ALA A 240 7.44 13.23 7.11
CA ALA A 240 6.87 14.42 6.51
C ALA A 240 6.51 15.48 7.57
N LEU A 241 5.89 15.07 8.67
CA LEU A 241 5.55 15.97 9.76
C LEU A 241 6.79 16.53 10.46
N LEU A 242 7.83 15.73 10.66
CA LEU A 242 9.08 16.19 11.30
C LEU A 242 9.91 17.11 10.39
N THR A 243 9.76 17.00 9.07
CA THR A 243 10.40 17.91 8.10
C THR A 243 9.57 19.16 7.77
N HIS A 244 8.29 19.18 8.17
CA HIS A 244 7.36 20.31 8.01
C HIS A 244 6.76 20.67 9.38
N PRO A 245 7.54 21.31 10.28
CA PRO A 245 7.12 21.56 11.66
C PRO A 245 5.85 22.40 11.77
N GLU A 246 5.55 23.26 10.78
CA GLU A 246 4.29 24.00 10.70
C GLU A 246 3.09 23.09 10.48
N GLN A 247 3.23 22.01 9.72
CA GLN A 247 2.18 21.02 9.51
C GLN A 247 1.99 20.14 10.76
N LEU A 248 3.09 19.76 11.42
CA LEU A 248 3.04 19.06 12.69
C LEU A 248 2.31 19.88 13.76
N ALA A 249 2.59 21.20 13.83
CA ALA A 249 1.92 22.09 14.78
C ALA A 249 0.39 22.12 14.61
N LEU A 250 -0.11 22.09 13.36
CA LEU A 250 -1.55 22.01 13.10
C LEU A 250 -2.18 20.74 13.68
N VAL A 251 -1.48 19.59 13.58
CA VAL A 251 -2.00 18.34 14.12
C VAL A 251 -1.94 18.34 15.65
N LEU A 252 -0.84 18.79 16.24
CA LEU A 252 -0.68 18.83 17.71
C LEU A 252 -1.59 19.85 18.38
N SER A 253 -1.94 20.97 17.72
CA SER A 253 -2.94 21.93 18.21
C SER A 253 -4.39 21.47 18.00
N GLY A 254 -4.63 20.44 17.17
CA GLY A 254 -5.97 19.98 16.82
C GLY A 254 -6.63 20.79 15.71
N GLU A 255 -5.92 21.72 15.07
CA GLU A 255 -6.40 22.45 13.87
C GLU A 255 -6.46 21.54 12.64
N ALA A 256 -5.60 20.53 12.56
CA ALA A 256 -5.70 19.42 11.61
C ALA A 256 -5.78 18.08 12.35
N THR A 257 -6.35 17.08 11.70
CA THR A 257 -6.48 15.73 12.27
C THR A 257 -5.38 14.79 11.74
N TRP A 258 -5.09 13.73 12.48
CA TRP A 258 -4.24 12.63 12.00
C TRP A 258 -4.75 12.01 10.70
N MET A 259 -6.07 12.01 10.50
CA MET A 259 -6.68 11.53 9.25
C MET A 259 -6.33 12.44 8.08
N GLN A 260 -6.31 13.77 8.26
CA GLN A 260 -5.86 14.70 7.21
C GLN A 260 -4.38 14.48 6.89
N ALA A 261 -3.53 14.25 7.89
CA ALA A 261 -2.12 13.91 7.66
C ALA A 261 -1.96 12.61 6.86
N PHE A 262 -2.77 11.59 7.15
CA PHE A 262 -2.81 10.34 6.42
C PHE A 262 -3.26 10.52 4.96
N GLU A 263 -4.41 11.18 4.73
CA GLU A 263 -4.97 11.37 3.39
C GLU A 263 -4.04 12.24 2.53
N GLU A 264 -3.45 13.30 3.11
CA GLU A 264 -2.53 14.15 2.40
C GLU A 264 -1.20 13.45 2.08
N TYR A 265 -0.63 12.70 3.02
CA TYR A 265 0.59 11.95 2.74
C TYR A 265 0.38 10.90 1.65
N THR A 266 -0.73 10.15 1.72
CA THR A 266 -1.04 9.14 0.71
C THR A 266 -1.32 9.75 -0.66
N ARG A 267 -1.89 10.97 -0.72
CA ARG A 267 -1.98 11.75 -1.94
C ARG A 267 -0.58 12.16 -2.43
N TRP A 268 0.19 12.83 -1.57
CA TRP A 268 1.45 13.47 -1.94
C TRP A 268 2.54 12.49 -2.35
N GLN A 269 2.76 11.41 -1.59
CA GLN A 269 3.79 10.40 -1.89
C GLN A 269 3.28 9.21 -2.67
N SER A 270 1.96 8.94 -2.62
CA SER A 270 1.35 7.79 -3.32
C SER A 270 2.16 6.51 -3.14
N PRO A 271 2.07 5.82 -1.99
CA PRO A 271 2.85 4.60 -1.71
C PRO A 271 2.69 3.52 -2.76
N ILE A 272 1.48 3.43 -3.36
CA ILE A 272 1.24 2.76 -4.64
C ILE A 272 1.28 3.82 -5.73
N GLY A 273 2.40 3.89 -6.45
CA GLY A 273 2.61 4.87 -7.52
C GLY A 273 1.93 4.49 -8.81
N MET A 274 1.64 3.20 -9.02
CA MET A 274 0.97 2.72 -10.24
C MET A 274 0.16 1.44 -10.03
N SER A 275 -0.81 1.21 -10.92
CA SER A 275 -1.52 -0.07 -11.02
C SER A 275 -1.48 -0.59 -12.46
N PRO A 276 -1.03 -1.85 -12.68
CA PRO A 276 -0.93 -2.40 -14.03
C PRO A 276 -2.29 -2.87 -14.55
N ARG A 277 -2.50 -2.70 -15.85
CA ARG A 277 -3.63 -3.25 -16.60
C ARG A 277 -3.13 -3.88 -17.90
N GLN A 278 -3.90 -4.80 -18.44
CA GLN A 278 -3.72 -5.32 -19.79
C GLN A 278 -4.93 -4.98 -20.65
N MET A 279 -4.68 -4.49 -21.85
CA MET A 279 -5.77 -4.18 -22.76
C MET A 279 -6.44 -5.48 -23.24
N SER A 280 -7.73 -5.64 -22.99
CA SER A 280 -8.51 -6.77 -23.47
C SER A 280 -9.10 -6.54 -24.87
N GLN A 281 -9.22 -5.29 -25.27
CA GLN A 281 -9.69 -4.82 -26.58
C GLN A 281 -8.97 -3.53 -26.96
N ASP A 282 -9.04 -3.16 -28.25
CA ASP A 282 -8.54 -1.85 -28.71
C ASP A 282 -9.37 -0.72 -28.08
N TYR A 283 -8.70 0.34 -27.67
CA TYR A 283 -9.33 1.52 -27.09
C TYR A 283 -8.61 2.80 -27.51
N ASP A 284 -9.39 3.81 -27.94
CA ASP A 284 -8.85 5.13 -28.27
C ASP A 284 -9.03 6.08 -27.06
N LEU A 285 -7.91 6.65 -26.61
CA LEU A 285 -7.87 7.61 -25.51
C LEU A 285 -7.07 8.84 -25.95
N HIS A 286 -7.73 10.01 -26.04
CA HIS A 286 -7.16 11.28 -26.49
C HIS A 286 -6.36 11.18 -27.81
N GLY A 287 -6.86 10.39 -28.78
CA GLY A 287 -6.21 10.19 -30.06
C GLY A 287 -5.07 9.15 -30.09
N ALA A 288 -4.69 8.62 -28.94
CA ALA A 288 -3.78 7.48 -28.83
C ALA A 288 -4.60 6.17 -28.85
N THR A 289 -4.24 5.25 -29.73
CA THR A 289 -4.86 3.91 -29.82
C THR A 289 -4.04 2.91 -29.02
N LEU A 290 -4.63 2.42 -27.93
CA LEU A 290 -4.13 1.31 -27.12
C LEU A 290 -4.64 0.01 -27.76
N LYS A 291 -3.75 -0.94 -28.04
CA LYS A 291 -4.11 -2.19 -28.71
C LYS A 291 -4.37 -3.31 -27.70
N LYS A 292 -5.23 -4.25 -28.07
CA LYS A 292 -5.41 -5.50 -27.33
C LYS A 292 -4.05 -6.15 -27.06
N GLY A 293 -3.83 -6.54 -25.79
CA GLY A 293 -2.58 -7.12 -25.33
C GLY A 293 -1.55 -6.10 -24.81
N ASP A 294 -1.71 -4.80 -25.10
CA ASP A 294 -0.82 -3.77 -24.57
C ASP A 294 -0.86 -3.75 -23.04
N ARG A 295 0.33 -3.57 -22.46
CA ARG A 295 0.46 -3.29 -21.03
C ARG A 295 0.29 -1.80 -20.79
N VAL A 296 -0.54 -1.45 -19.80
CA VAL A 296 -0.84 -0.07 -19.42
C VAL A 296 -0.60 0.09 -17.93
N PHE A 297 0.06 1.17 -17.53
CA PHE A 297 0.22 1.56 -16.13
C PHE A 297 -0.60 2.80 -15.83
N LEU A 298 -1.51 2.67 -14.87
CA LEU A 298 -2.27 3.78 -14.32
C LEU A 298 -1.42 4.43 -13.23
N MET A 299 -0.83 5.60 -13.54
CA MET A 299 0.18 6.24 -12.70
C MET A 299 -0.49 7.04 -11.57
N PHE A 300 -0.88 6.37 -10.47
CA PHE A 300 -1.54 7.01 -9.32
C PHE A 300 -0.71 8.14 -8.74
N GLY A 301 0.62 7.95 -8.59
CA GLY A 301 1.51 9.00 -8.12
C GLY A 301 1.51 10.24 -9.00
N SER A 302 1.30 10.09 -10.30
CA SER A 302 1.09 11.21 -11.22
C SER A 302 -0.28 11.84 -11.03
N GLY A 303 -1.34 11.04 -11.03
CA GLY A 303 -2.71 11.52 -10.88
C GLY A 303 -2.96 12.25 -9.56
N ASN A 304 -2.33 11.83 -8.48
CA ASN A 304 -2.40 12.48 -7.18
C ASN A 304 -1.61 13.80 -7.08
N ARG A 305 -0.83 14.13 -8.11
CA ARG A 305 -0.15 15.41 -8.29
C ARG A 305 -0.63 16.18 -9.54
N ASP A 306 -1.83 15.88 -10.02
CA ASP A 306 -2.42 16.54 -11.19
C ASP A 306 -2.95 17.92 -10.81
N GLU A 307 -2.36 18.95 -11.40
CA GLU A 307 -2.66 20.37 -11.20
C GLU A 307 -4.10 20.72 -11.61
N ALA A 308 -4.76 19.89 -12.41
CA ALA A 308 -6.17 20.05 -12.74
C ALA A 308 -7.13 19.68 -11.59
N ASN A 309 -6.62 18.99 -10.56
CA ASN A 309 -7.43 18.47 -9.46
C ASN A 309 -6.95 18.93 -8.07
N PHE A 310 -5.72 19.46 -7.96
CA PHE A 310 -5.11 19.89 -6.70
C PHE A 310 -4.39 21.24 -6.89
N ASP A 311 -4.62 22.18 -5.98
CA ASP A 311 -4.09 23.55 -6.14
C ASP A 311 -2.56 23.64 -6.02
N ARG A 312 -1.99 22.91 -5.07
CA ARG A 312 -0.53 22.88 -4.82
C ARG A 312 -0.04 21.45 -4.70
N PRO A 313 -0.16 20.64 -5.79
CA PRO A 313 0.01 19.20 -5.71
C PRO A 313 1.41 18.72 -5.31
N GLU A 314 2.42 19.57 -5.45
CA GLU A 314 3.82 19.24 -5.16
C GLU A 314 4.17 19.42 -3.69
N PHE A 315 3.33 20.12 -2.90
CA PHE A 315 3.56 20.40 -1.49
C PHE A 315 2.80 19.44 -0.60
N PHE A 316 3.40 19.12 0.56
CA PHE A 316 2.73 18.47 1.66
C PHE A 316 2.01 19.53 2.49
N ASP A 317 0.70 19.56 2.43
CA ASP A 317 -0.11 20.63 3.03
C ASP A 317 -1.44 20.09 3.53
N LEU A 318 -1.59 20.00 4.85
CA LEU A 318 -2.78 19.43 5.51
C LEU A 318 -4.04 20.29 5.35
N THR A 319 -3.89 21.52 4.85
CA THR A 319 -5.02 22.45 4.66
C THR A 319 -5.69 22.30 3.30
N GLN A 320 -5.05 21.56 2.35
CA GLN A 320 -5.66 21.36 1.04
C GLN A 320 -6.68 20.20 1.04
N ASP A 321 -7.62 20.27 0.10
CA ASP A 321 -8.60 19.20 -0.10
C ASP A 321 -7.98 18.01 -0.83
N ALA A 322 -7.78 16.91 -0.12
CA ALA A 322 -7.28 15.64 -0.67
C ALA A 322 -8.39 14.72 -1.22
N SER A 323 -9.66 15.15 -1.27
CA SER A 323 -10.82 14.29 -1.62
C SER A 323 -10.77 13.74 -3.05
N ALA A 324 -10.09 14.44 -3.97
CA ALA A 324 -9.85 13.97 -5.33
C ALA A 324 -8.78 12.88 -5.45
N SER A 325 -8.11 12.51 -4.33
CA SER A 325 -7.04 11.50 -4.32
C SER A 325 -7.52 10.13 -4.83
N ILE A 326 -6.65 9.49 -5.60
CA ILE A 326 -6.81 8.11 -6.09
C ILE A 326 -5.75 7.17 -5.49
N ALA A 327 -5.18 7.52 -4.33
CA ALA A 327 -4.15 6.71 -3.66
C ALA A 327 -4.61 5.27 -3.35
N PHE A 328 -5.92 5.07 -3.17
CA PHE A 328 -6.55 3.76 -2.97
C PHE A 328 -7.19 3.19 -4.24
N GLY A 329 -6.88 3.75 -5.40
CA GLY A 329 -7.53 3.41 -6.65
C GLY A 329 -8.98 3.90 -6.76
N ALA A 330 -9.69 3.43 -7.79
CA ALA A 330 -11.08 3.75 -8.04
C ALA A 330 -11.83 2.53 -8.61
N GLY A 331 -13.16 2.66 -8.77
CA GLY A 331 -13.98 1.61 -9.38
C GLY A 331 -14.00 0.29 -8.62
N PRO A 332 -14.19 -0.85 -9.32
CA PRO A 332 -14.32 -2.16 -8.68
C PRO A 332 -13.10 -2.59 -7.87
N HIS A 333 -11.90 -2.16 -8.27
CA HIS A 333 -10.64 -2.51 -7.62
C HIS A 333 -10.20 -1.53 -6.53
N PHE A 334 -11.06 -0.63 -6.08
CA PHE A 334 -10.79 0.21 -4.91
C PHE A 334 -10.25 -0.62 -3.74
N CYS A 335 -9.22 -0.15 -3.03
CA CYS A 335 -8.50 -0.91 -2.01
C CYS A 335 -9.43 -1.53 -0.95
N ALA A 336 -9.31 -2.84 -0.75
CA ALA A 336 -10.10 -3.57 0.24
C ALA A 336 -9.71 -3.19 1.68
N GLY A 337 -8.42 -2.92 1.89
CA GLY A 337 -7.84 -2.59 3.19
C GLY A 337 -7.96 -1.12 3.59
N ALA A 338 -8.58 -0.26 2.76
CA ALA A 338 -8.58 1.18 2.99
C ALA A 338 -9.10 1.60 4.38
N TRP A 339 -10.13 0.95 4.89
CA TRP A 339 -10.68 1.24 6.23
C TRP A 339 -9.76 0.77 7.35
N ALA A 340 -9.16 -0.42 7.18
CA ALA A 340 -8.20 -0.94 8.16
C ALA A 340 -6.94 -0.08 8.22
N SER A 341 -6.42 0.34 7.06
CA SER A 341 -5.25 1.22 6.96
C SER A 341 -5.49 2.58 7.64
N ARG A 342 -6.65 3.22 7.39
CA ARG A 342 -7.03 4.46 8.05
C ARG A 342 -7.13 4.31 9.57
N CYS A 343 -7.77 3.24 10.03
CA CYS A 343 -7.91 2.95 11.45
C CYS A 343 -6.54 2.69 12.10
N LEU A 344 -5.76 1.75 11.55
CA LEU A 344 -4.45 1.41 12.08
C LEU A 344 -3.54 2.64 12.17
N ILE A 345 -3.40 3.38 11.08
CA ILE A 345 -2.41 4.44 10.96
C ILE A 345 -2.91 5.73 11.61
N ALA A 346 -4.03 6.29 11.10
CA ALA A 346 -4.48 7.62 11.51
C ALA A 346 -5.21 7.64 12.86
N GLU A 347 -5.96 6.57 13.19
CA GLU A 347 -6.72 6.57 14.45
C GLU A 347 -5.95 5.94 15.62
N VAL A 348 -4.95 5.08 15.34
CA VAL A 348 -4.25 4.33 16.38
C VAL A 348 -2.78 4.67 16.46
N VAL A 349 -2.00 4.37 15.42
CA VAL A 349 -0.52 4.43 15.48
C VAL A 349 -0.01 5.86 15.63
N LEU A 350 -0.41 6.79 14.76
CA LEU A 350 0.13 8.14 14.75
C LEU A 350 -0.12 8.88 16.08
N PRO A 351 -1.35 8.97 16.62
CA PRO A 351 -1.57 9.64 17.90
C PRO A 351 -0.73 9.01 19.02
N ARG A 352 -0.72 7.67 19.13
CA ARG A 352 0.02 6.97 20.20
C ARG A 352 1.52 7.13 20.10
N LEU A 353 2.05 7.15 18.87
CA LEU A 353 3.48 7.31 18.63
C LEU A 353 3.96 8.68 19.12
N PHE A 354 3.27 9.76 18.77
CA PHE A 354 3.62 11.11 19.22
C PHE A 354 3.35 11.34 20.72
N GLU A 355 2.37 10.66 21.32
CA GLU A 355 2.11 10.69 22.76
C GLU A 355 3.17 9.91 23.56
N THR A 356 3.63 8.76 23.02
CA THR A 356 4.50 7.84 23.76
C THR A 356 5.98 8.22 23.63
N LEU A 357 6.42 8.78 22.50
CA LEU A 357 7.79 9.12 22.19
C LEU A 357 7.99 10.66 22.24
N PRO A 358 8.26 11.23 23.43
CA PRO A 358 8.31 12.68 23.60
C PRO A 358 9.53 13.29 22.87
N ASN A 359 9.35 14.48 22.34
CA ASN A 359 10.35 15.20 21.56
C ASN A 359 10.92 14.38 20.38
N LEU A 360 10.07 13.57 19.75
CA LEU A 360 10.44 12.80 18.56
C LEU A 360 11.01 13.71 17.47
N HIS A 361 12.20 13.36 16.99
CA HIS A 361 12.89 14.11 15.93
C HIS A 361 13.72 13.19 15.04
N LEU A 362 14.05 13.66 13.83
CA LEU A 362 14.93 12.93 12.92
C LEU A 362 16.35 12.88 13.47
N ASN A 363 16.96 11.70 13.44
CA ASN A 363 18.32 11.43 13.90
C ASN A 363 19.21 10.86 12.78
N GLY A 364 19.00 11.33 11.55
CA GLY A 364 19.75 10.89 10.37
C GLY A 364 19.00 11.25 9.09
N LEU A 365 19.55 10.79 7.97
CA LEU A 365 18.92 10.97 6.67
C LEU A 365 17.83 9.92 6.47
N THR A 366 16.70 10.37 5.96
CA THR A 366 15.65 9.49 5.45
C THR A 366 15.86 9.30 3.96
N GLU A 367 15.95 8.05 3.54
CA GLU A 367 16.04 7.68 2.13
C GLU A 367 14.67 7.24 1.62
N ILE A 368 14.18 7.88 0.55
CA ILE A 368 12.92 7.55 -0.10
C ILE A 368 13.20 7.12 -1.53
N GLY A 369 12.62 6.02 -1.94
CA GLY A 369 12.79 5.49 -3.29
C GLY A 369 11.56 4.77 -3.81
N GLY A 370 11.65 4.36 -5.07
CA GLY A 370 10.59 3.64 -5.76
C GLY A 370 9.65 4.53 -6.57
N TRP A 371 9.03 3.94 -7.57
CA TRP A 371 8.03 4.60 -8.41
C TRP A 371 6.73 3.78 -8.53
N ALA A 372 6.81 2.46 -8.43
CA ALA A 372 5.64 1.55 -8.38
C ALA A 372 5.16 1.35 -6.94
N PHE A 373 6.11 1.10 -6.06
CA PHE A 373 5.99 1.14 -4.60
C PHE A 373 6.96 2.21 -4.12
N ARG A 374 6.48 3.22 -3.38
CA ARG A 374 7.28 4.35 -2.97
C ARG A 374 7.17 4.63 -1.48
N GLY A 375 8.30 4.64 -0.81
CA GLY A 375 8.34 4.94 0.61
C GLY A 375 9.75 5.06 1.15
N PRO A 376 9.87 5.36 2.45
CA PRO A 376 11.15 5.35 3.14
C PRO A 376 11.75 3.94 3.21
N THR A 377 13.03 3.83 2.90
CA THR A 377 13.82 2.61 3.12
C THR A 377 14.47 2.62 4.51
N THR A 378 14.69 3.80 5.08
CA THR A 378 15.15 4.05 6.44
C THR A 378 14.65 5.42 6.90
N THR A 379 14.32 5.56 8.18
CA THR A 379 13.94 6.83 8.81
C THR A 379 14.42 6.84 10.27
N PRO A 380 15.71 7.14 10.47
CA PRO A 380 16.30 7.18 11.81
C PRO A 380 15.70 8.32 12.65
N VAL A 381 15.26 7.99 13.86
CA VAL A 381 14.67 8.93 14.81
C VAL A 381 15.24 8.78 16.20
N ALA A 382 15.08 9.83 17.02
CA ALA A 382 15.34 9.78 18.45
C ALA A 382 14.24 10.52 19.22
N TRP A 383 14.15 10.22 20.52
CA TRP A 383 13.17 10.79 21.44
C TRP A 383 13.71 10.78 22.88
N ASP A 384 13.06 11.51 23.77
CA ASP A 384 13.46 11.54 25.16
C ASP A 384 12.98 10.27 25.92
N THR A 385 13.88 9.66 26.69
CA THR A 385 13.58 8.45 27.48
C THR A 385 13.08 8.76 28.89
N GLN A 386 13.38 9.96 29.40
CA GLN A 386 12.92 10.41 30.73
C GLN A 386 11.76 11.38 30.58
N ALA A 387 10.71 11.21 31.36
CA ALA A 387 9.78 12.30 31.61
C ALA A 387 10.60 13.46 32.19
N MET A 388 10.58 14.65 31.54
CA MET A 388 11.12 15.84 32.17
C MET A 388 10.47 15.93 33.56
N SER A 389 11.26 15.69 34.61
CA SER A 389 10.84 16.09 35.95
C SER A 389 10.59 17.60 35.86
N GLN A 390 9.34 18.01 35.89
CA GLN A 390 8.97 19.41 36.06
C GLN A 390 9.67 19.88 37.37
N SER A 391 10.84 20.49 37.19
CA SER A 391 11.42 21.30 38.23
C SER A 391 10.52 22.53 38.38
N MET A 392 9.77 22.53 39.49
CA MET A 392 9.03 23.68 39.99
C MET A 392 9.95 24.93 40.10
#